data_c8b00af9d31493d33b3b7aeaf28eaeab
#
_entry.id   c8b00af9d31493d33b3b7aeaf28eaeab
#
_cell.length_a   1.000
_cell.length_b   1.000
_cell.length_c   1.000
_cell.angle_alpha   90.00
_cell.angle_beta   90.00
_cell.angle_gamma   90.00
#
_symmetry.space_group_name_H-M   'P 1'
#
loop_
_entity.id
_entity.type
_entity.pdbx_description
1 polymer ?
#
loop_
_entity_poly.entity_id
_entity_poly.type
_entity_poly.pdbx_seq_one_letter_code
_entity_poly.pdbx_strand_id
1 'polypeptide(L)'
;MIALLTHANHQDNLNCLDGKVPIYESKKYQSEVRDLRALYDAILAQAQAENPIALSTGKRGRPKQSKATRLIGRLRDYSDDVWRFMTQANVPFTNNRAEQTVRMPKVKQKVSGCFRTPQGAQDYCIIRSYCATMHKQGANIFESLVGAFKGTTPQPSFA
;
A
#
# COMPACT_ATOMS: atom_id res chain seq x y z
N MET A 1 7.24 -1.01 17.43
CA MET A 1 6.29 -0.91 16.32
C MET A 1 6.77 -1.59 15.04
N ILE A 2 7.87 -1.15 14.40
CA ILE A 2 8.37 -1.76 13.14
C ILE A 2 8.63 -3.28 13.32
N ALA A 3 9.32 -3.70 14.37
CA ALA A 3 9.59 -5.12 14.65
C ALA A 3 8.29 -5.94 14.78
N LEU A 4 7.27 -5.39 15.42
CA LEU A 4 5.97 -6.05 15.56
C LEU A 4 5.29 -6.27 14.21
N LEU A 5 5.23 -5.25 13.38
CA LEU A 5 4.61 -5.32 12.05
C LEU A 5 5.41 -6.25 11.11
N THR A 6 6.74 -6.27 11.23
CA THR A 6 7.58 -7.20 10.47
C THR A 6 7.35 -8.65 10.91
N HIS A 7 7.19 -8.88 12.22
CA HIS A 7 6.86 -10.20 12.74
C HIS A 7 5.48 -10.67 12.25
N ALA A 8 4.48 -9.80 12.32
CA ALA A 8 3.14 -10.07 11.81
C ALA A 8 3.18 -10.43 10.31
N ASN A 9 3.90 -9.67 9.48
CA ASN A 9 4.07 -9.98 8.06
C ASN A 9 4.78 -11.33 7.83
N HIS A 10 5.75 -11.71 8.67
CA HIS A 10 6.42 -13.00 8.57
C HIS A 10 5.46 -14.16 8.87
N GLN A 11 4.62 -14.03 9.90
CA GLN A 11 3.59 -15.01 10.23
C GLN A 11 2.55 -15.17 9.11
N ASP A 12 2.11 -14.06 8.51
CA ASP A 12 1.20 -14.08 7.37
C ASP A 12 1.80 -14.81 6.17
N ASN A 13 3.08 -14.55 5.84
CA ASN A 13 3.78 -15.24 4.76
C ASN A 13 3.96 -16.74 5.01
N LEU A 14 4.29 -17.16 6.23
CA LEU A 14 4.40 -18.57 6.59
C LEU A 14 3.04 -19.28 6.42
N ASN A 15 1.99 -18.64 6.84
CA ASN A 15 0.64 -19.16 6.73
C ASN A 15 0.16 -19.28 5.27
N CYS A 16 0.56 -18.36 4.39
CA CYS A 16 0.23 -18.41 2.96
C CYS A 16 0.93 -19.54 2.20
N LEU A 17 2.10 -20.02 2.68
CA LEU A 17 2.87 -21.07 2.02
C LEU A 17 2.27 -22.47 2.18
N ASP A 18 1.45 -22.70 3.22
CA ASP A 18 0.89 -24.03 3.52
C ASP A 18 -0.30 -24.45 2.63
N GLY A 19 -0.72 -23.64 1.67
CA GLY A 19 -1.70 -23.99 0.62
C GLY A 19 -3.06 -24.47 1.10
N LYS A 20 -3.37 -24.33 2.38
CA LYS A 20 -4.62 -24.76 2.99
C LYS A 20 -5.50 -23.56 3.29
N VAL A 21 -6.75 -23.62 2.81
CA VAL A 21 -7.97 -22.84 3.15
C VAL A 21 -7.71 -21.40 3.63
N PRO A 22 -8.55 -20.43 3.34
CA PRO A 22 -8.33 -19.05 3.76
C PRO A 22 -8.05 -18.98 5.27
N ILE A 23 -6.79 -18.82 5.59
CA ILE A 23 -6.18 -18.87 6.93
C ILE A 23 -6.86 -17.86 7.86
N TYR A 24 -7.40 -16.78 7.28
CA TYR A 24 -8.16 -15.74 7.97
C TYR A 24 -9.39 -16.27 8.74
N GLU A 25 -9.91 -17.45 8.38
CA GLU A 25 -11.05 -18.09 9.05
C GLU A 25 -10.61 -19.03 10.19
N SER A 26 -9.34 -19.36 10.29
CA SER A 26 -8.82 -20.22 11.36
C SER A 26 -8.91 -19.51 12.71
N LYS A 27 -9.53 -20.17 13.70
CA LYS A 27 -9.61 -19.65 15.08
C LYS A 27 -8.24 -19.35 15.68
N LYS A 28 -7.23 -20.17 15.36
CA LYS A 28 -5.85 -19.99 15.81
C LYS A 28 -5.27 -18.69 15.24
N TYR A 29 -5.39 -18.47 13.94
CA TYR A 29 -4.91 -17.25 13.29
C TYR A 29 -5.59 -16.00 13.84
N GLN A 30 -6.91 -16.03 14.01
CA GLN A 30 -7.67 -14.92 14.60
C GLN A 30 -7.25 -14.62 16.04
N SER A 31 -6.86 -15.64 16.81
CA SER A 31 -6.29 -15.46 18.15
C SER A 31 -4.94 -14.77 18.10
N GLU A 32 -4.04 -15.21 17.23
CA GLU A 32 -2.71 -14.60 17.05
C GLU A 32 -2.80 -13.13 16.57
N VAL A 33 -3.70 -12.84 15.63
CA VAL A 33 -3.95 -11.46 15.17
C VAL A 33 -4.46 -10.58 16.30
N ARG A 34 -5.35 -11.11 17.16
CA ARG A 34 -5.89 -10.39 18.32
C ARG A 34 -4.80 -10.06 19.33
N ASP A 35 -3.93 -11.03 19.63
CA ASP A 35 -2.84 -10.85 20.60
C ASP A 35 -1.81 -9.82 20.09
N LEU A 36 -1.47 -9.89 18.80
CA LEU A 36 -0.60 -8.90 18.16
C LEU A 36 -1.23 -7.50 18.13
N ARG A 37 -2.54 -7.42 17.92
CA ARG A 37 -3.27 -6.14 17.95
C ARG A 37 -3.30 -5.54 19.35
N ALA A 38 -3.52 -6.36 20.39
CA ALA A 38 -3.45 -5.91 21.76
C ALA A 38 -2.06 -5.36 22.13
N LEU A 39 -0.99 -6.02 21.66
CA LEU A 39 0.38 -5.52 21.84
C LEU A 39 0.62 -4.20 21.08
N TYR A 40 0.06 -4.07 19.87
CA TYR A 40 0.12 -2.83 19.09
C TYR A 40 -0.52 -1.67 19.85
N ASP A 41 -1.72 -1.89 20.40
CA ASP A 41 -2.47 -0.86 21.16
C ASP A 41 -1.72 -0.48 22.43
N ALA A 42 -1.11 -1.45 23.13
CA ALA A 42 -0.28 -1.19 24.31
C ALA A 42 0.94 -0.33 23.98
N ILE A 43 1.64 -0.62 22.87
CA ILE A 43 2.78 0.17 22.40
C ILE A 43 2.34 1.60 22.05
N LEU A 44 1.18 1.77 21.40
CA LEU A 44 0.65 3.10 21.07
C LEU A 44 0.27 3.89 22.34
N ALA A 45 -0.33 3.22 23.33
CA ALA A 45 -0.68 3.84 24.59
C ALA A 45 0.56 4.34 25.35
N GLN A 46 1.62 3.50 25.41
CA GLN A 46 2.89 3.91 26.01
C GLN A 46 3.53 5.07 25.24
N ALA A 47 3.59 4.99 23.92
CA ALA A 47 4.15 6.05 23.08
C ALA A 47 3.38 7.37 23.23
N GLN A 48 2.05 7.32 23.41
CA GLN A 48 1.21 8.50 23.65
C GLN A 48 1.50 9.12 25.03
N ALA A 49 1.75 8.30 26.06
CA ALA A 49 2.11 8.78 27.39
C ALA A 49 3.47 9.51 27.38
N GLU A 50 4.44 9.00 26.62
CA GLU A 50 5.76 9.63 26.46
C GLU A 50 5.74 10.89 25.57
N ASN A 51 4.72 11.03 24.69
CA ASN A 51 4.59 12.14 23.74
C ASN A 51 3.23 12.83 23.88
N PRO A 52 3.00 13.60 24.94
CA PRO A 52 1.72 14.25 25.18
C PRO A 52 1.37 15.24 24.07
N ILE A 53 0.07 15.39 23.82
CA ILE A 53 -0.46 16.34 22.84
C ILE A 53 -0.22 17.75 23.35
N ALA A 54 0.40 18.61 22.55
CA ALA A 54 0.58 20.02 22.91
C ALA A 54 -0.78 20.72 23.05
N LEU A 55 -1.02 21.29 24.22
CA LEU A 55 -2.24 22.01 24.52
C LEU A 55 -2.27 23.38 23.83
N SER A 56 -3.47 23.88 23.58
CA SER A 56 -3.65 25.23 23.03
C SER A 56 -3.13 26.28 24.00
N THR A 57 -2.28 27.18 23.54
CA THR A 57 -1.70 28.28 24.30
C THR A 57 -2.53 29.56 24.20
N GLY A 58 -3.78 29.49 23.74
CA GLY A 58 -4.65 30.68 23.56
C GLY A 58 -4.29 31.54 22.34
N LYS A 59 -3.18 31.29 21.66
CA LYS A 59 -2.82 31.99 20.42
C LYS A 59 -3.64 31.48 19.24
N ARG A 60 -3.91 32.35 18.26
CA ARG A 60 -4.66 32.01 17.04
C ARG A 60 -3.94 30.90 16.26
N GLY A 61 -4.64 29.79 15.98
CA GLY A 61 -4.16 28.66 15.23
C GLY A 61 -4.01 27.37 16.07
N ARG A 62 -3.89 26.22 15.36
CA ARG A 62 -3.70 24.91 16.01
C ARG A 62 -2.24 24.80 16.50
N PRO A 63 -2.00 24.37 17.76
CA PRO A 63 -0.64 24.19 18.26
C PRO A 63 0.13 23.16 17.42
N LYS A 64 1.40 23.46 17.15
CA LYS A 64 2.28 22.60 16.35
C LYS A 64 2.65 21.37 17.15
N GLN A 65 2.12 20.22 16.76
CA GLN A 65 2.43 18.93 17.37
C GLN A 65 3.81 18.42 16.95
N SER A 66 4.46 17.65 17.80
CA SER A 66 5.73 16.97 17.47
C SER A 66 5.54 15.98 16.29
N LYS A 67 6.63 15.59 15.64
CA LYS A 67 6.59 14.56 14.60
C LYS A 67 6.13 13.22 15.18
N ALA A 68 6.58 12.88 16.38
CA ALA A 68 6.20 11.66 17.10
C ALA A 68 4.69 11.65 17.42
N THR A 69 4.17 12.70 18.03
CA THR A 69 2.74 12.82 18.35
C THR A 69 1.85 12.68 17.11
N ARG A 70 2.26 13.29 15.98
CA ARG A 70 1.53 13.15 14.71
C ARG A 70 1.57 11.75 14.13
N LEU A 71 2.71 11.05 14.25
CA LEU A 71 2.84 9.66 13.81
C LEU A 71 1.96 8.73 14.66
N ILE A 72 2.01 8.87 15.98
CA ILE A 72 1.20 8.08 16.92
C ILE A 72 -0.29 8.27 16.62
N GLY A 73 -0.73 9.52 16.42
CA GLY A 73 -2.12 9.83 16.04
C GLY A 73 -2.52 9.12 14.76
N ARG A 74 -1.70 9.17 13.71
CA ARG A 74 -1.97 8.47 12.44
C ARG A 74 -2.04 6.96 12.62
N LEU A 75 -1.11 6.35 13.33
CA LEU A 75 -1.10 4.91 13.57
C LEU A 75 -2.35 4.47 14.34
N ARG A 76 -2.82 5.28 15.29
CA ARG A 76 -4.05 5.02 16.03
C ARG A 76 -5.29 5.21 15.15
N ASP A 77 -5.39 6.35 14.47
CA ASP A 77 -6.59 6.72 13.71
C ASP A 77 -6.79 5.84 12.47
N TYR A 78 -5.70 5.31 11.91
CA TYR A 78 -5.70 4.38 10.76
C TYR A 78 -5.26 2.97 11.14
N SER A 79 -5.49 2.53 12.38
CA SER A 79 -5.04 1.22 12.85
C SER A 79 -5.61 0.08 12.00
N ASP A 80 -6.88 0.14 11.59
CA ASP A 80 -7.49 -0.88 10.74
C ASP A 80 -6.84 -0.97 9.35
N ASP A 81 -6.42 0.16 8.78
CA ASP A 81 -5.68 0.18 7.52
C ASP A 81 -4.27 -0.42 7.66
N VAL A 82 -3.62 -0.17 8.82
CA VAL A 82 -2.31 -0.76 9.14
C VAL A 82 -2.40 -2.29 9.26
N TRP A 83 -3.50 -2.82 9.80
CA TRP A 83 -3.73 -4.25 9.99
C TRP A 83 -4.43 -4.95 8.80
N ARG A 84 -4.76 -4.21 7.75
CA ARG A 84 -5.53 -4.75 6.61
C ARG A 84 -4.85 -5.94 5.95
N PHE A 85 -3.52 -5.97 5.87
CA PHE A 85 -2.77 -7.09 5.32
C PHE A 85 -2.92 -8.39 6.11
N MET A 86 -3.26 -8.30 7.41
CA MET A 86 -3.53 -9.45 8.27
C MET A 86 -5.00 -9.89 8.27
N THR A 87 -5.92 -9.01 7.83
CA THR A 87 -7.37 -9.23 7.94
C THR A 87 -8.05 -9.45 6.59
N GLN A 88 -7.40 -9.10 5.50
CA GLN A 88 -7.95 -9.21 4.14
C GLN A 88 -7.01 -9.95 3.21
N ALA A 89 -7.55 -10.95 2.51
CA ALA A 89 -6.81 -11.66 1.47
C ALA A 89 -6.32 -10.72 0.37
N ASN A 90 -5.18 -11.05 -0.22
CA ASN A 90 -4.59 -10.31 -1.35
C ASN A 90 -4.16 -8.85 -1.07
N VAL A 91 -4.16 -8.41 0.18
CA VAL A 91 -3.59 -7.11 0.55
C VAL A 91 -2.12 -7.28 0.94
N PRO A 92 -1.18 -6.78 0.13
CA PRO A 92 0.24 -6.92 0.44
C PRO A 92 0.66 -6.03 1.61
N PHE A 93 1.62 -6.49 2.41
CA PHE A 93 2.20 -5.71 3.51
C PHE A 93 2.87 -4.41 3.04
N THR A 94 3.44 -4.40 1.83
CA THR A 94 4.15 -3.25 1.28
C THR A 94 3.47 -2.70 0.04
N ASN A 95 3.61 -1.39 -0.19
CA ASN A 95 3.10 -0.70 -1.38
C ASN A 95 4.09 -0.73 -2.56
N ASN A 96 5.08 -1.63 -2.55
CA ASN A 96 6.14 -1.68 -3.55
C ASN A 96 5.63 -1.74 -4.99
N ARG A 97 4.53 -2.50 -5.24
CA ARG A 97 3.96 -2.62 -6.58
C ARG A 97 3.40 -1.30 -7.10
N ALA A 98 2.70 -0.55 -6.26
CA ALA A 98 2.19 0.78 -6.64
C ALA A 98 3.33 1.78 -6.81
N GLU A 99 4.32 1.77 -5.93
CA GLU A 99 5.50 2.63 -6.01
C GLU A 99 6.31 2.39 -7.29
N GLN A 100 6.53 1.13 -7.66
CA GLN A 100 7.19 0.77 -8.92
C GLN A 100 6.41 1.26 -10.14
N THR A 101 5.07 1.17 -10.10
CA THR A 101 4.20 1.63 -11.19
C THR A 101 4.30 3.14 -11.37
N VAL A 102 4.28 3.90 -10.27
CA VAL A 102 4.39 5.38 -10.29
C VAL A 102 5.80 5.86 -10.58
N ARG A 103 6.82 5.03 -10.35
CA ARG A 103 8.23 5.40 -10.57
C ARG A 103 8.50 5.77 -12.04
N MET A 104 7.94 5.03 -12.99
CA MET A 104 8.22 5.25 -14.42
C MET A 104 7.73 6.62 -14.93
N PRO A 105 6.49 7.08 -14.64
CA PRO A 105 6.07 8.45 -14.95
C PRO A 105 6.98 9.52 -14.31
N LYS A 106 7.40 9.31 -13.07
CA LYS A 106 8.33 10.24 -12.38
C LYS A 106 9.71 10.27 -13.01
N VAL A 107 10.25 9.12 -13.44
CA VAL A 107 11.52 9.05 -14.19
C VAL A 107 11.39 9.80 -15.51
N LYS A 108 10.28 9.61 -16.25
CA LYS A 108 10.02 10.34 -17.48
C LYS A 108 9.99 11.86 -17.25
N GLN A 109 9.32 12.33 -16.22
CA GLN A 109 9.31 13.74 -15.84
C GLN A 109 10.72 14.27 -15.53
N LYS A 110 11.51 13.51 -14.77
CA LYS A 110 12.86 13.93 -14.36
C LYS A 110 13.86 13.95 -15.52
N VAL A 111 13.82 12.95 -16.41
CA VAL A 111 14.80 12.78 -17.50
C VAL A 111 14.44 13.65 -18.70
N SER A 112 13.16 13.77 -19.04
CA SER A 112 12.69 14.50 -20.25
C SER A 112 12.11 15.88 -19.94
N GLY A 113 12.29 16.40 -18.73
CA GLY A 113 11.89 17.76 -18.37
C GLY A 113 10.39 18.00 -18.27
N CYS A 114 9.58 16.99 -18.00
CA CYS A 114 8.12 17.00 -17.92
C CYS A 114 7.40 16.64 -19.24
N PHE A 115 6.09 16.52 -19.12
CA PHE A 115 5.19 16.38 -20.28
C PHE A 115 4.81 17.76 -20.77
N ARG A 116 4.78 17.96 -22.10
CA ARG A 116 4.43 19.27 -22.70
C ARG A 116 2.97 19.64 -22.46
N THR A 117 2.09 18.65 -22.39
CA THR A 117 0.65 18.85 -22.21
C THR A 117 0.09 17.89 -21.19
N PRO A 118 -0.98 18.25 -20.45
CA PRO A 118 -1.68 17.32 -19.58
C PRO A 118 -2.18 16.07 -20.32
N GLN A 119 -2.67 16.24 -21.55
CA GLN A 119 -3.12 15.15 -22.42
C GLN A 119 -2.00 14.16 -22.69
N GLY A 120 -0.79 14.62 -23.06
CA GLY A 120 0.38 13.75 -23.29
C GLY A 120 0.80 12.98 -22.04
N ALA A 121 0.62 13.56 -20.85
CA ALA A 121 0.84 12.83 -19.58
C ALA A 121 -0.20 11.72 -19.38
N GLN A 122 -1.45 11.99 -19.66
CA GLN A 122 -2.56 11.04 -19.56
C GLN A 122 -2.37 9.89 -20.55
N ASP A 123 -2.10 10.18 -21.81
CA ASP A 123 -1.86 9.19 -22.87
C ASP A 123 -0.70 8.27 -22.51
N TYR A 124 0.41 8.84 -22.01
CA TYR A 124 1.55 8.06 -21.54
C TYR A 124 1.15 7.10 -20.40
N CYS A 125 0.39 7.59 -19.43
CA CYS A 125 -0.06 6.77 -18.30
C CYS A 125 -1.01 5.64 -18.76
N ILE A 126 -1.92 5.91 -19.68
CA ILE A 126 -2.84 4.91 -20.26
C ILE A 126 -2.05 3.81 -20.97
N ILE A 127 -1.15 4.17 -21.88
CA ILE A 127 -0.33 3.19 -22.62
C ILE A 127 0.53 2.36 -21.67
N ARG A 128 1.17 3.01 -20.69
CA ARG A 128 1.98 2.29 -19.68
C ARG A 128 1.16 1.35 -18.81
N SER A 129 -0.04 1.77 -18.42
CA SER A 129 -0.96 0.94 -17.63
C SER A 129 -1.40 -0.30 -18.42
N TYR A 130 -1.78 -0.09 -19.68
CA TYR A 130 -2.14 -1.20 -20.59
C TYR A 130 -0.98 -2.21 -20.74
N CYS A 131 0.21 -1.75 -21.12
CA CYS A 131 1.38 -2.62 -21.27
C CYS A 131 1.73 -3.37 -19.98
N ALA A 132 1.66 -2.69 -18.81
CA ALA A 132 1.94 -3.31 -17.53
C ALA A 132 0.90 -4.38 -17.16
N THR A 133 -0.37 -4.16 -17.51
CA THR A 133 -1.45 -5.11 -17.26
C THR A 133 -1.32 -6.33 -18.16
N MET A 134 -1.10 -6.14 -19.46
CA MET A 134 -0.89 -7.22 -20.41
C MET A 134 0.32 -8.09 -20.04
N HIS A 135 1.43 -7.44 -19.61
CA HIS A 135 2.61 -8.16 -19.12
C HIS A 135 2.31 -9.02 -17.88
N LYS A 136 1.56 -8.50 -16.92
CA LYS A 136 1.15 -9.26 -15.72
C LYS A 136 0.25 -10.46 -16.05
N GLN A 137 -0.49 -10.39 -17.14
CA GLN A 137 -1.33 -11.47 -17.65
C GLN A 137 -0.57 -12.45 -18.56
N GLY A 138 0.75 -12.31 -18.70
CA GLY A 138 1.58 -13.17 -19.53
C GLY A 138 1.46 -12.92 -21.03
N ALA A 139 0.77 -11.87 -21.46
CA ALA A 139 0.62 -11.52 -22.87
C ALA A 139 1.90 -10.91 -23.44
N ASN A 140 2.18 -11.20 -24.73
CA ASN A 140 3.26 -10.55 -25.45
C ASN A 140 2.91 -9.08 -25.71
N ILE A 141 3.69 -8.17 -25.10
CA ILE A 141 3.43 -6.72 -25.19
C ILE A 141 3.52 -6.21 -26.63
N PHE A 142 4.50 -6.73 -27.41
CA PHE A 142 4.67 -6.30 -28.80
C PHE A 142 3.47 -6.67 -29.65
N GLU A 143 2.99 -7.91 -29.55
CA GLU A 143 1.79 -8.36 -30.26
C GLU A 143 0.54 -7.60 -29.83
N SER A 144 0.42 -7.30 -28.53
CA SER A 144 -0.67 -6.49 -27.99
C SER A 144 -0.69 -5.06 -28.58
N LEU A 145 0.50 -4.45 -28.73
CA LEU A 145 0.63 -3.13 -29.37
C LEU A 145 0.34 -3.20 -30.88
N VAL A 146 0.83 -4.22 -31.58
CA VAL A 146 0.52 -4.44 -33.02
C VAL A 146 -0.98 -4.61 -33.20
N GLY A 147 -1.65 -5.36 -32.32
CA GLY A 147 -3.11 -5.50 -32.32
C GLY A 147 -3.82 -4.16 -32.14
N ALA A 148 -3.34 -3.31 -31.22
CA ALA A 148 -3.89 -1.98 -31.00
C ALA A 148 -3.80 -1.11 -32.27
N PHE A 149 -2.68 -1.14 -33.00
CA PHE A 149 -2.53 -0.40 -34.26
C PHE A 149 -3.40 -0.96 -35.39
N LYS A 150 -3.70 -2.27 -35.36
CA LYS A 150 -4.59 -2.93 -36.34
C LYS A 150 -6.09 -2.78 -36.01
N GLY A 151 -6.43 -2.13 -34.89
CA GLY A 151 -7.82 -2.02 -34.42
C GLY A 151 -8.37 -3.28 -33.73
N THR A 152 -7.52 -4.27 -33.48
CA THR A 152 -7.86 -5.54 -32.81
C THR A 152 -7.23 -5.61 -31.42
N THR A 153 -7.38 -4.52 -30.64
CA THR A 153 -6.73 -4.38 -29.32
C THR A 153 -7.15 -5.50 -28.37
N PRO A 154 -6.24 -6.38 -27.94
CA PRO A 154 -6.52 -7.36 -26.91
C PRO A 154 -6.95 -6.65 -25.62
N GLN A 155 -8.06 -7.08 -25.03
CA GLN A 155 -8.57 -6.50 -23.80
C GLN A 155 -7.97 -7.23 -22.60
N PRO A 156 -7.53 -6.50 -21.57
CA PRO A 156 -7.11 -7.13 -20.31
C PRO A 156 -8.31 -7.83 -19.66
N SER A 157 -8.11 -9.07 -19.22
CA SER A 157 -9.11 -9.79 -18.43
C SER A 157 -8.97 -9.38 -16.95
N PHE A 158 -10.08 -8.96 -16.35
CA PHE A 158 -10.18 -8.70 -14.91
C PHE A 158 -11.03 -9.84 -14.31
N ALA A 159 -10.37 -10.81 -13.66
CA ALA A 159 -11.02 -11.86 -12.89
C ALA A 159 -11.28 -11.39 -11.46
#